data_bbb88c1da2660e64db554d2341f52735
#
_entry.id   bbb88c1da2660e64db554d2341f52735
#
_cell.length_a   1.000
_cell.length_b   1.000
_cell.length_c   1.000
_cell.angle_alpha   90.00
_cell.angle_beta   90.00
_cell.angle_gamma   90.00
#
_symmetry.space_group_name_H-M   'P 1'
#
loop_
_entity.id
_entity.type
_entity.pdbx_description
1 polymer ?
#
loop_
_entity_poly.entity_id
_entity_poly.type
_entity_poly.pdbx_seq_one_letter_code
_entity_poly.pdbx_strand_id
1 'polypeptide(L)'
;MRPMFILIAGAGRVGSAVASRALEAGHEVSVIDSDPLSNERLDKDQLTTWEDAGGTFTVGAALELDALLAAGIERADVFLAATRGDNTNLVIAQIAQRRFNVARVVVRVADPGRAAWYAEQGLNTISPTQSAIDQATSAALSA
;
A
#
# COMPACT_ATOMS: atom_id res chain seq x y z
N MET A 1 7.61 19.95 4.76
CA MET A 1 6.46 19.28 4.11
C MET A 1 5.41 18.95 5.15
N ARG A 2 4.16 19.21 4.83
CA ARG A 2 3.05 18.92 5.76
C ARG A 2 2.90 17.39 5.92
N PRO A 3 2.81 16.88 7.16
CA PRO A 3 2.55 15.45 7.37
C PRO A 3 1.21 15.03 6.76
N MET A 4 1.21 13.87 6.12
CA MET A 4 0.01 13.26 5.56
C MET A 4 -0.40 12.06 6.39
N PHE A 5 -1.68 11.69 6.32
CA PHE A 5 -2.16 10.42 6.82
C PHE A 5 -2.17 9.42 5.66
N ILE A 6 -1.40 8.35 5.81
CA ILE A 6 -1.24 7.33 4.77
C ILE A 6 -1.81 6.01 5.28
N LEU A 7 -2.79 5.47 4.57
CA LEU A 7 -3.38 4.16 4.86
C LEU A 7 -2.88 3.15 3.83
N ILE A 8 -2.33 2.05 4.32
CA ILE A 8 -1.77 0.98 3.48
C ILE A 8 -2.54 -0.31 3.73
N ALA A 9 -3.08 -0.89 2.67
CA ALA A 9 -3.71 -2.21 2.71
C ALA A 9 -2.71 -3.25 2.22
N GLY A 10 -2.32 -4.14 3.12
CA GLY A 10 -1.33 -5.18 2.86
C GLY A 10 0.03 -4.88 3.47
N ALA A 11 0.44 -5.73 4.42
CA ALA A 11 1.72 -5.63 5.10
C ALA A 11 2.73 -6.66 4.60
N GLY A 12 2.75 -6.91 3.28
CA GLY A 12 3.76 -7.72 2.64
C GLY A 12 5.07 -6.97 2.46
N ARG A 13 5.94 -7.45 1.58
CA ARG A 13 7.25 -6.83 1.36
C ARG A 13 7.15 -5.39 0.90
N VAL A 14 6.24 -5.10 -0.03
CA VAL A 14 6.08 -3.74 -0.55
C VAL A 14 5.40 -2.85 0.49
N GLY A 15 4.25 -3.28 0.99
CA GLY A 15 3.46 -2.48 1.93
C GLY A 15 4.21 -2.15 3.21
N SER A 16 4.89 -3.13 3.81
CA SER A 16 5.63 -2.89 5.05
C SER A 16 6.84 -1.97 4.84
N ALA A 17 7.53 -2.09 3.70
CA ALA A 17 8.67 -1.23 3.40
C ALA A 17 8.23 0.23 3.17
N VAL A 18 7.13 0.42 2.43
CA VAL A 18 6.57 1.75 2.21
C VAL A 18 6.09 2.35 3.54
N ALA A 19 5.44 1.53 4.38
CA ALA A 19 4.98 1.96 5.70
C ALA A 19 6.13 2.50 6.57
N SER A 20 7.22 1.75 6.65
CA SER A 20 8.39 2.15 7.45
C SER A 20 9.00 3.45 6.92
N ARG A 21 9.17 3.56 5.61
CA ARG A 21 9.74 4.77 4.99
C ARG A 21 8.86 5.99 5.19
N ALA A 22 7.54 5.82 5.10
CA ALA A 22 6.60 6.91 5.30
C ALA A 22 6.61 7.39 6.75
N LEU A 23 6.66 6.45 7.71
CA LEU A 23 6.73 6.79 9.13
C LEU A 23 8.03 7.54 9.45
N GLU A 24 9.16 7.06 8.94
CA GLU A 24 10.47 7.73 9.11
C GLU A 24 10.48 9.13 8.50
N ALA A 25 9.73 9.34 7.42
CA ALA A 25 9.61 10.64 6.78
C ALA A 25 8.70 11.61 7.56
N GLY A 26 8.10 11.19 8.66
CA GLY A 26 7.29 12.03 9.53
C GLY A 26 5.81 12.02 9.25
N HIS A 27 5.32 11.08 8.43
CA HIS A 27 3.90 10.95 8.16
C HIS A 27 3.21 10.06 9.18
N GLU A 28 1.92 10.23 9.35
CA GLU A 28 1.08 9.32 10.13
C GLU A 28 0.71 8.14 9.22
N VAL A 29 0.95 6.91 9.70
CA VAL A 29 0.78 5.71 8.88
C VAL A 29 -0.08 4.68 9.61
N SER A 30 -1.10 4.18 8.92
CA SER A 30 -1.96 3.10 9.36
C SER A 30 -1.86 1.96 8.35
N VAL A 31 -1.69 0.74 8.85
CA VAL A 31 -1.62 -0.47 8.00
C VAL A 31 -2.76 -1.39 8.36
N ILE A 32 -3.45 -1.93 7.37
CA ILE A 32 -4.48 -2.95 7.54
C ILE A 32 -4.07 -4.24 6.83
N ASP A 33 -4.17 -5.36 7.54
CA ASP A 33 -3.88 -6.68 6.98
C ASP A 33 -4.73 -7.73 7.71
N SER A 34 -5.20 -8.74 6.99
CA SER A 34 -6.02 -9.80 7.57
C SER A 34 -5.21 -10.78 8.43
N ASP A 35 -3.90 -10.85 8.23
CA ASP A 35 -3.01 -11.70 9.01
C ASP A 35 -2.44 -10.93 10.21
N PRO A 36 -2.81 -11.31 11.45
CA PRO A 36 -2.29 -10.61 12.63
C PRO A 36 -0.76 -10.71 12.77
N LEU A 37 -0.15 -11.72 12.19
CA LEU A 37 1.31 -11.89 12.24
C LEU A 37 2.04 -10.95 11.30
N SER A 38 1.36 -10.31 10.38
CA SER A 38 1.95 -9.34 9.46
C SER A 38 2.54 -8.12 10.19
N ASN A 39 2.06 -7.85 11.40
CA ASN A 39 2.63 -6.81 12.25
C ASN A 39 4.12 -7.02 12.51
N GLU A 40 4.57 -8.27 12.56
CA GLU A 40 5.98 -8.61 12.77
C GLU A 40 6.89 -8.07 11.64
N ARG A 41 6.36 -7.95 10.42
CA ARG A 41 7.14 -7.39 9.30
C ARG A 41 7.40 -5.90 9.50
N LEU A 42 6.49 -5.21 10.17
CA LEU A 42 6.63 -3.79 10.49
C LEU A 42 7.66 -3.56 11.60
N ASP A 43 7.81 -4.54 12.49
CA ASP A 43 8.78 -4.48 13.60
C ASP A 43 10.19 -4.90 13.15
N LYS A 44 10.29 -5.67 12.07
CA LYS A 44 11.54 -6.28 11.62
C LYS A 44 12.59 -5.21 11.31
N ASP A 45 13.80 -5.44 11.82
CA ASP A 45 14.96 -4.58 11.59
C ASP A 45 14.77 -3.14 12.13
N GLN A 46 13.80 -2.93 13.03
CA GLN A 46 13.53 -1.65 13.66
C GLN A 46 14.07 -1.64 15.09
N LEU A 47 14.48 -0.47 15.57
CA LEU A 47 14.95 -0.28 16.96
C LEU A 47 13.79 -0.31 17.95
N THR A 48 12.60 0.05 17.51
CA THR A 48 11.36 0.04 18.30
C THR A 48 10.27 -0.71 17.55
N THR A 49 9.20 -1.09 18.25
CA THR A 49 8.04 -1.68 17.58
C THR A 49 7.34 -0.64 16.71
N TRP A 50 6.54 -1.13 15.78
CA TRP A 50 5.75 -0.28 14.89
C TRP A 50 4.85 0.70 15.68
N GLU A 51 4.15 0.17 16.69
CA GLU A 51 3.25 0.96 17.53
C GLU A 51 4.02 1.99 18.38
N ASP A 52 5.16 1.61 18.95
CA ASP A 52 5.97 2.52 19.75
C ASP A 52 6.56 3.65 18.90
N ALA A 53 6.80 3.38 17.62
CA ALA A 53 7.26 4.40 16.68
C ALA A 53 6.12 5.32 16.20
N GLY A 54 4.87 5.03 16.57
CA GLY A 54 3.72 5.85 16.23
C GLY A 54 2.84 5.29 15.10
N GLY A 55 3.16 4.11 14.59
CA GLY A 55 2.36 3.45 13.56
C GLY A 55 1.11 2.80 14.12
N THR A 56 0.10 2.64 13.28
CA THR A 56 -1.13 1.95 13.62
C THR A 56 -1.26 0.68 12.77
N PHE A 57 -1.72 -0.40 13.38
CA PHE A 57 -1.97 -1.65 12.68
C PHE A 57 -3.38 -2.15 13.01
N THR A 58 -4.17 -2.44 11.97
CA THR A 58 -5.53 -2.96 12.09
C THR A 58 -5.58 -4.36 11.50
N VAL A 59 -6.02 -5.33 12.29
CA VAL A 59 -6.29 -6.69 11.78
C VAL A 59 -7.67 -6.69 11.15
N GLY A 60 -7.73 -6.96 9.86
CA GLY A 60 -9.00 -7.01 9.15
C GLY A 60 -8.79 -7.16 7.65
N ALA A 61 -9.85 -7.55 6.96
CA ALA A 61 -9.83 -7.65 5.51
C ALA A 61 -10.15 -6.27 4.92
N ALA A 62 -9.31 -5.81 4.00
CA ALA A 62 -9.48 -4.50 3.38
C ALA A 62 -10.73 -4.40 2.50
N LEU A 63 -11.36 -5.53 2.16
CA LEU A 63 -12.66 -5.55 1.47
C LEU A 63 -13.84 -5.27 2.41
N GLU A 64 -13.62 -5.32 3.71
CA GLU A 64 -14.67 -5.05 4.70
C GLU A 64 -14.67 -3.57 5.05
N LEU A 65 -15.83 -2.95 4.85
CA LEU A 65 -15.98 -1.51 5.08
C LEU A 65 -15.65 -1.12 6.52
N ASP A 66 -16.12 -1.91 7.50
CA ASP A 66 -15.88 -1.62 8.92
C ASP A 66 -14.38 -1.64 9.25
N ALA A 67 -13.62 -2.55 8.63
CA ALA A 67 -12.18 -2.62 8.83
C ALA A 67 -11.46 -1.40 8.24
N LEU A 68 -11.87 -0.97 7.06
CA LEU A 68 -11.33 0.25 6.45
C LEU A 68 -11.64 1.49 7.30
N LEU A 69 -12.85 1.59 7.82
CA LEU A 69 -13.25 2.68 8.71
C LEU A 69 -12.42 2.68 10.00
N ALA A 70 -12.24 1.49 10.61
CA ALA A 70 -11.40 1.34 11.80
C ALA A 70 -9.94 1.74 11.54
N ALA A 71 -9.44 1.47 10.34
CA ALA A 71 -8.08 1.82 9.94
C ALA A 71 -7.90 3.30 9.60
N GLY A 72 -8.98 4.07 9.48
CA GLY A 72 -8.93 5.52 9.31
C GLY A 72 -9.10 6.02 7.87
N ILE A 73 -9.72 5.24 6.99
CA ILE A 73 -9.83 5.62 5.58
C ILE A 73 -10.52 6.98 5.37
N GLU A 74 -11.43 7.38 6.26
CA GLU A 74 -12.12 8.66 6.15
C GLU A 74 -11.18 9.86 6.28
N ARG A 75 -10.04 9.67 6.96
CA ARG A 75 -9.05 10.73 7.17
C ARG A 75 -7.85 10.60 6.24
N ALA A 76 -7.80 9.56 5.42
CA ALA A 76 -6.61 9.28 4.62
C ALA A 76 -6.38 10.32 3.52
N ASP A 77 -5.18 10.85 3.45
CA ASP A 77 -4.71 11.67 2.34
C ASP A 77 -4.22 10.79 1.19
N VAL A 78 -3.66 9.63 1.54
CA VAL A 78 -3.10 8.66 0.60
C VAL A 78 -3.59 7.27 0.97
N PHE A 79 -3.97 6.48 -0.03
CA PHE A 79 -4.30 5.07 0.14
C PHE A 79 -3.45 4.23 -0.82
N LEU A 80 -2.73 3.27 -0.27
CA LEU A 80 -1.95 2.31 -1.05
C LEU A 80 -2.60 0.93 -0.94
N ALA A 81 -3.08 0.40 -2.06
CA ALA A 81 -3.60 -0.96 -2.16
C ALA A 81 -2.46 -1.89 -2.57
N ALA A 82 -1.90 -2.63 -1.63
CA ALA A 82 -0.70 -3.44 -1.81
C ALA A 82 -0.85 -4.87 -1.26
N THR A 83 -2.05 -5.44 -1.33
CA THR A 83 -2.28 -6.85 -1.00
C THR A 83 -1.70 -7.76 -2.09
N ARG A 84 -1.74 -9.07 -1.89
CA ARG A 84 -1.26 -10.03 -2.89
C ARG A 84 -2.17 -10.14 -4.11
N GLY A 85 -3.44 -9.76 -3.98
CA GLY A 85 -4.44 -9.97 -5.03
C GLY A 85 -4.68 -8.74 -5.87
N ASP A 86 -4.44 -8.83 -7.17
CA ASP A 86 -4.70 -7.73 -8.10
C ASP A 86 -6.17 -7.31 -8.07
N ASN A 87 -7.10 -8.29 -8.09
CA ASN A 87 -8.53 -8.00 -8.05
C ASN A 87 -8.92 -7.27 -6.76
N THR A 88 -8.43 -7.74 -5.63
CA THR A 88 -8.66 -7.07 -4.34
C THR A 88 -8.14 -5.64 -4.37
N ASN A 89 -6.91 -5.46 -4.84
CA ASN A 89 -6.29 -4.13 -4.91
C ASN A 89 -7.10 -3.17 -5.77
N LEU A 90 -7.58 -3.64 -6.92
CA LEU A 90 -8.38 -2.81 -7.80
C LEU A 90 -9.72 -2.42 -7.19
N VAL A 91 -10.38 -3.35 -6.48
CA VAL A 91 -11.66 -3.06 -5.81
C VAL A 91 -11.47 -2.05 -4.68
N ILE A 92 -10.52 -2.28 -3.79
CA ILE A 92 -10.32 -1.38 -2.65
C ILE A 92 -9.80 -0.01 -3.07
N ALA A 93 -9.01 0.05 -4.14
CA ALA A 93 -8.58 1.33 -4.71
C ALA A 93 -9.77 2.15 -5.21
N GLN A 94 -10.72 1.51 -5.88
CA GLN A 94 -11.93 2.19 -6.35
C GLN A 94 -12.83 2.62 -5.20
N ILE A 95 -12.93 1.82 -4.15
CA ILE A 95 -13.66 2.19 -2.93
C ILE A 95 -13.02 3.45 -2.33
N ALA A 96 -11.70 3.47 -2.18
CA ALA A 96 -10.99 4.63 -1.64
C ALA A 96 -11.24 5.89 -2.46
N GLN A 97 -11.18 5.77 -3.79
CA GLN A 97 -11.41 6.91 -4.69
C GLN A 97 -12.85 7.40 -4.69
N ARG A 98 -13.78 6.48 -4.90
CA ARG A 98 -15.17 6.84 -5.22
C ARG A 98 -16.04 7.03 -3.99
N ARG A 99 -15.83 6.22 -2.95
CA ARG A 99 -16.63 6.31 -1.74
C ARG A 99 -16.06 7.29 -0.73
N PHE A 100 -14.74 7.31 -0.59
CA PHE A 100 -14.08 8.11 0.44
C PHE A 100 -13.34 9.33 -0.10
N ASN A 101 -13.30 9.51 -1.40
CA ASN A 101 -12.64 10.65 -2.05
C ASN A 101 -11.19 10.86 -1.59
N VAL A 102 -10.46 9.78 -1.37
CA VAL A 102 -9.04 9.86 -1.00
C VAL A 102 -8.29 10.54 -2.15
N ALA A 103 -7.53 11.57 -1.84
CA ALA A 103 -6.93 12.43 -2.85
C ALA A 103 -5.90 11.71 -3.72
N ARG A 104 -5.12 10.79 -3.12
CA ARG A 104 -4.11 10.03 -3.85
C ARG A 104 -4.29 8.55 -3.55
N VAL A 105 -4.59 7.78 -4.59
CA VAL A 105 -4.75 6.34 -4.48
C VAL A 105 -3.74 5.67 -5.40
N VAL A 106 -2.91 4.79 -4.82
CA VAL A 106 -1.90 4.02 -5.54
C VAL A 106 -2.29 2.54 -5.44
N VAL A 107 -2.26 1.84 -6.56
CA VAL A 107 -2.68 0.44 -6.61
C VAL A 107 -1.61 -0.46 -7.21
N ARG A 108 -1.27 -1.51 -6.47
CA ARG A 108 -0.35 -2.54 -6.93
C ARG A 108 -1.11 -3.51 -7.82
N VAL A 109 -0.64 -3.67 -9.05
CA VAL A 109 -1.17 -4.64 -10.02
C VAL A 109 0.01 -5.43 -10.57
N ALA A 110 0.17 -6.68 -10.12
CA ALA A 110 1.35 -7.48 -10.44
C ALA A 110 1.43 -7.82 -11.93
N ASP A 111 0.29 -8.13 -12.55
CA ASP A 111 0.23 -8.44 -13.98
C ASP A 111 0.51 -7.19 -14.82
N PRO A 112 1.61 -7.17 -15.62
CA PRO A 112 1.98 -5.98 -16.37
C PRO A 112 0.94 -5.49 -17.38
N GLY A 113 0.25 -6.42 -18.06
CA GLY A 113 -0.78 -6.07 -19.03
C GLY A 113 -1.98 -5.39 -18.38
N ARG A 114 -2.41 -5.90 -17.23
CA ARG A 114 -3.50 -5.30 -16.47
C ARG A 114 -3.09 -3.96 -15.88
N ALA A 115 -1.87 -3.86 -15.37
CA ALA A 115 -1.35 -2.59 -14.83
C ALA A 115 -1.37 -1.51 -15.90
N ALA A 116 -0.90 -1.81 -17.11
CA ALA A 116 -0.89 -0.86 -18.22
C ALA A 116 -2.31 -0.43 -18.60
N TRP A 117 -3.24 -1.39 -18.67
CA TRP A 117 -4.63 -1.09 -19.03
C TRP A 117 -5.28 -0.16 -18.01
N TYR A 118 -5.12 -0.46 -16.72
CA TYR A 118 -5.69 0.38 -15.67
C TYR A 118 -5.01 1.76 -15.56
N ALA A 119 -3.72 1.84 -15.87
CA ALA A 119 -3.04 3.12 -15.94
C ALA A 119 -3.65 4.02 -17.04
N GLU A 120 -4.00 3.43 -18.17
CA GLU A 120 -4.71 4.14 -19.25
C GLU A 120 -6.10 4.63 -18.81
N GLN A 121 -6.72 3.94 -17.85
CA GLN A 121 -8.00 4.34 -17.27
C GLN A 121 -7.87 5.40 -16.19
N GLY A 122 -6.68 5.88 -15.93
CA GLY A 122 -6.43 6.95 -14.99
C GLY A 122 -6.09 6.53 -13.56
N LEU A 123 -5.90 5.23 -13.31
CA LEU A 123 -5.44 4.75 -11.99
C LEU A 123 -3.92 4.90 -11.88
N ASN A 124 -3.45 5.29 -10.70
CA ASN A 124 -2.02 5.35 -10.41
C ASN A 124 -1.54 3.94 -10.04
N THR A 125 -1.11 3.18 -11.03
CA THR A 125 -0.71 1.79 -10.85
C THR A 125 0.80 1.63 -10.68
N ILE A 126 1.19 0.67 -9.84
CA ILE A 126 2.56 0.18 -9.75
C ILE A 126 2.56 -1.31 -10.07
N SER A 127 3.52 -1.79 -10.86
CA SER A 127 3.69 -3.21 -11.14
C SER A 127 5.11 -3.63 -10.76
N PRO A 128 5.27 -4.34 -9.63
CA PRO A 128 6.59 -4.86 -9.25
C PRO A 128 7.17 -5.79 -10.31
N THR A 129 6.32 -6.57 -10.98
CA THR A 129 6.74 -7.47 -12.06
C THR A 129 7.30 -6.68 -13.24
N GLN A 130 6.62 -5.63 -13.68
CA GLN A 130 7.11 -4.79 -14.77
C GLN A 130 8.41 -4.08 -14.39
N SER A 131 8.50 -3.58 -13.16
CA SER A 131 9.73 -2.96 -12.66
C SER A 131 10.91 -3.93 -12.67
N ALA A 132 10.67 -5.17 -12.24
CA ALA A 132 11.70 -6.21 -12.25
C ALA A 132 12.12 -6.57 -13.68
N ILE A 133 11.17 -6.66 -14.61
CA ILE A 133 11.45 -6.92 -16.02
C ILE A 133 12.34 -5.82 -16.60
N ASP A 134 11.98 -4.56 -16.35
CA ASP A 134 12.72 -3.41 -16.87
C ASP A 134 14.15 -3.38 -16.31
N GLN A 135 14.31 -3.59 -15.01
CA GLN A 135 15.62 -3.59 -14.37
C GLN A 135 16.49 -4.77 -14.85
N ALA A 136 15.89 -5.96 -14.94
CA ALA A 136 16.62 -7.16 -15.39
C ALA A 136 17.05 -7.03 -16.85
N THR A 137 16.17 -6.50 -17.70
CA THR A 137 16.46 -6.26 -19.12
C THR A 137 17.62 -5.26 -19.28
N SER A 138 17.54 -4.15 -18.56
CA SER A 138 18.58 -3.14 -18.58
C SER A 138 19.93 -3.70 -18.12
N ALA A 139 19.94 -4.44 -17.02
CA ALA A 139 21.16 -5.04 -16.48
C ALA A 139 21.73 -6.11 -17.41
N ALA A 140 20.89 -6.92 -18.04
CA ALA A 140 21.32 -8.02 -18.90
C ALA A 140 21.82 -7.53 -20.28
N LEU A 141 21.23 -6.45 -20.80
CA LEU A 141 21.52 -5.98 -22.16
C LEU A 141 22.44 -4.76 -22.24
N SER A 142 22.87 -4.23 -21.11
CA SER A 142 23.86 -3.14 -21.09
C SER A 142 25.25 -3.63 -21.52
N ALA A 143 25.91 -2.82 -22.30
CA ALA A 143 27.28 -3.11 -22.72
C ALA A 143 28.27 -2.91 -21.57
#